data_c59a98cd01cb13da224dc277b6a31b75
#
_entry.id   c59a98cd01cb13da224dc277b6a31b75
#
_cell.length_a   1.000
_cell.length_b   1.000
_cell.length_c   1.000
_cell.angle_alpha   90.00
_cell.angle_beta   90.00
_cell.angle_gamma   90.00
#
_symmetry.space_group_name_H-M   'P 1'
#
loop_
_entity.id
_entity.type
_entity.pdbx_description
1 polymer ?
#
loop_
_entity_poly.entity_id
_entity_poly.type
_entity_poly.pdbx_seq_one_letter_code
_entity_poly.pdbx_strand_id
1 'polypeptide(L)'
;MNITTRRGYDFYEVASALQKSIRRGDLKLAGYMALELFPEYSEYCWKRLLTISAEDCYGIVTQEIKALYDSFHVINKGKKGNELKGRVFISKAVILLCECKHNRDSDIMSNYVYDKKWTISDEEINRLFDEIRNEKAEIPNYVYDCHTLKGKIAGKTKADFFREEQDSLANKEPSLFDFMGEK
;
A
#
# COMPACT_ATOMS: atom_id res chain seq x y z
N MET A 1 -31.66 7.45 -9.25
CA MET A 1 -31.71 8.29 -8.05
C MET A 1 -30.25 8.65 -7.74
N ASN A 2 -29.90 9.93 -7.90
CA ASN A 2 -28.50 10.33 -7.56
C ASN A 2 -28.41 10.42 -6.03
N ILE A 3 -27.44 9.73 -5.47
CA ILE A 3 -27.11 9.82 -4.04
C ILE A 3 -26.30 11.09 -3.84
N THR A 4 -26.74 11.95 -2.92
CA THR A 4 -26.02 13.19 -2.60
C THR A 4 -25.56 13.21 -1.17
N THR A 5 -24.45 13.91 -0.91
CA THR A 5 -23.94 14.17 0.43
C THR A 5 -24.70 15.32 1.11
N ARG A 6 -24.42 15.55 2.39
CA ARG A 6 -25.09 16.58 3.18
C ARG A 6 -25.08 17.98 2.55
N ARG A 7 -24.02 18.33 1.83
CA ARG A 7 -23.89 19.63 1.15
C ARG A 7 -24.33 19.60 -0.32
N GLY A 8 -24.96 18.50 -0.77
CA GLY A 8 -25.52 18.38 -2.10
C GLY A 8 -24.53 17.96 -3.19
N TYR A 9 -23.32 17.54 -2.85
CA TYR A 9 -22.40 16.95 -3.83
C TYR A 9 -22.86 15.57 -4.25
N ASP A 10 -22.57 15.20 -5.49
CA ASP A 10 -22.71 13.82 -5.92
C ASP A 10 -21.79 12.90 -5.09
N PHE A 11 -22.36 11.84 -4.55
CA PHE A 11 -21.66 10.91 -3.66
C PHE A 11 -20.42 10.28 -4.31
N TYR A 12 -20.54 9.89 -5.58
CA TYR A 12 -19.43 9.25 -6.30
C TYR A 12 -18.33 10.24 -6.69
N GLU A 13 -18.71 11.49 -6.94
CA GLU A 13 -17.72 12.56 -7.15
C GLU A 13 -16.91 12.82 -5.90
N VAL A 14 -17.54 12.87 -4.71
CA VAL A 14 -16.86 13.02 -3.43
C VAL A 14 -15.90 11.84 -3.18
N ALA A 15 -16.34 10.62 -3.43
CA ALA A 15 -15.53 9.42 -3.27
C ALA A 15 -14.32 9.42 -4.23
N SER A 16 -14.52 9.82 -5.47
CA SER A 16 -13.45 9.95 -6.48
C SER A 16 -12.47 11.07 -6.13
N ALA A 17 -13.00 12.22 -5.66
CA ALA A 17 -12.17 13.34 -5.24
C ALA A 17 -11.31 12.97 -4.02
N LEU A 18 -11.86 12.23 -3.03
CA LEU A 18 -11.11 11.72 -1.89
C LEU A 18 -9.91 10.89 -2.32
N GLN A 19 -10.12 9.90 -3.17
CA GLN A 19 -9.05 9.03 -3.65
C GLN A 19 -7.97 9.79 -4.44
N LYS A 20 -8.42 10.63 -5.38
CA LYS A 20 -7.49 11.38 -6.26
C LYS A 20 -6.71 12.46 -5.53
N SER A 21 -7.27 13.06 -4.49
CA SER A 21 -6.57 14.04 -3.65
C SER A 21 -5.54 13.36 -2.75
N ILE A 22 -5.86 12.22 -2.14
CA ILE A 22 -4.89 11.42 -1.38
C ILE A 22 -3.71 11.03 -2.28
N ARG A 23 -3.97 10.47 -3.45
CA ARG A 23 -2.93 10.08 -4.43
C ARG A 23 -1.97 11.21 -4.80
N ARG A 24 -2.40 12.46 -4.68
CA ARG A 24 -1.62 13.67 -4.99
C ARG A 24 -1.04 14.36 -3.75
N GLY A 25 -1.30 13.83 -2.56
CA GLY A 25 -0.90 14.47 -1.31
C GLY A 25 -1.67 15.78 -1.01
N ASP A 26 -2.81 16.02 -1.67
CA ASP A 26 -3.66 17.19 -1.39
C ASP A 26 -4.46 16.96 -0.11
N LEU A 27 -3.79 17.15 1.01
CA LEU A 27 -4.36 16.94 2.34
C LEU A 27 -5.62 17.77 2.61
N LYS A 28 -5.66 19.01 2.10
CA LYS A 28 -6.80 19.91 2.31
C LYS A 28 -8.05 19.37 1.64
N LEU A 29 -7.96 19.03 0.38
CA LEU A 29 -9.10 18.50 -0.37
C LEU A 29 -9.48 17.09 0.14
N ALA A 30 -8.49 16.23 0.39
CA ALA A 30 -8.74 14.89 0.93
C ALA A 30 -9.47 14.94 2.27
N GLY A 31 -9.02 15.79 3.19
CA GLY A 31 -9.66 15.99 4.50
C GLY A 31 -11.10 16.50 4.37
N TYR A 32 -11.32 17.47 3.48
CA TYR A 32 -12.66 17.98 3.22
C TYR A 32 -13.59 16.89 2.71
N MET A 33 -13.17 16.10 1.71
CA MET A 33 -13.97 15.04 1.11
C MET A 33 -14.25 13.87 2.08
N ALA A 34 -13.26 13.49 2.89
CA ALA A 34 -13.46 12.47 3.91
C ALA A 34 -14.49 12.90 4.97
N LEU A 35 -14.41 14.16 5.42
CA LEU A 35 -15.35 14.70 6.41
C LEU A 35 -16.73 15.00 5.82
N GLU A 36 -16.83 15.19 4.52
CA GLU A 36 -18.12 15.31 3.83
C GLU A 36 -18.89 13.97 3.84
N LEU A 37 -18.18 12.84 3.83
CA LEU A 37 -18.79 11.52 3.97
C LEU A 37 -19.17 11.18 5.43
N PHE A 38 -18.66 11.93 6.42
CA PHE A 38 -18.98 11.69 7.82
C PHE A 38 -20.14 12.58 8.31
N PRO A 39 -21.06 12.08 9.15
CA PRO A 39 -21.14 10.71 9.70
C PRO A 39 -21.95 9.73 8.84
N GLU A 40 -22.74 10.23 7.90
CA GLU A 40 -23.78 9.48 7.18
C GLU A 40 -23.22 8.31 6.38
N TYR A 41 -22.07 8.52 5.71
CA TYR A 41 -21.41 7.53 4.89
C TYR A 41 -20.07 7.06 5.49
N SER A 42 -19.95 7.06 6.83
CA SER A 42 -18.70 6.74 7.53
C SER A 42 -18.14 5.35 7.17
N GLU A 43 -19.01 4.33 7.06
CA GLU A 43 -18.60 2.99 6.66
C GLU A 43 -18.06 2.94 5.23
N TYR A 44 -18.68 3.67 4.32
CA TYR A 44 -18.17 3.78 2.97
C TYR A 44 -16.83 4.54 2.93
N CYS A 45 -16.69 5.61 3.69
CA CYS A 45 -15.46 6.36 3.83
C CYS A 45 -14.31 5.41 4.28
N TRP A 46 -14.51 4.62 5.32
CA TRP A 46 -13.53 3.64 5.80
C TRP A 46 -13.17 2.58 4.78
N LYS A 47 -14.17 2.01 4.10
CA LYS A 47 -13.91 1.07 3.00
C LYS A 47 -13.07 1.72 1.91
N ARG A 48 -13.37 2.97 1.55
CA ARG A 48 -12.60 3.70 0.54
C ARG A 48 -11.16 3.97 1.01
N LEU A 49 -10.94 4.39 2.27
CA LEU A 49 -9.60 4.62 2.82
C LEU A 49 -8.76 3.33 2.85
N LEU A 50 -9.37 2.20 3.21
CA LEU A 50 -8.71 0.89 3.13
C LEU A 50 -8.35 0.50 1.70
N THR A 51 -9.25 0.71 0.75
CA THR A 51 -8.98 0.45 -0.67
C THR A 51 -7.83 1.32 -1.18
N ILE A 52 -7.86 2.63 -0.90
CA ILE A 52 -6.78 3.58 -1.27
C ILE A 52 -5.44 3.15 -0.71
N SER A 53 -5.39 2.66 0.54
CA SER A 53 -4.14 2.18 1.15
C SER A 53 -3.51 1.00 0.39
N ALA A 54 -4.31 0.19 -0.28
CA ALA A 54 -3.85 -0.96 -1.06
C ALA A 54 -3.56 -0.60 -2.52
N GLU A 55 -4.38 0.28 -3.13
CA GLU A 55 -4.27 0.65 -4.55
C GLU A 55 -3.19 1.71 -4.81
N ASP A 56 -3.06 2.70 -3.92
CA ASP A 56 -2.32 3.92 -4.18
C ASP A 56 -1.11 4.14 -3.27
N CYS A 57 -0.94 3.34 -2.22
CA CYS A 57 0.09 3.56 -1.20
C CYS A 57 1.08 2.39 -1.13
N TYR A 58 2.33 2.72 -0.84
CA TYR A 58 3.40 1.74 -0.65
C TYR A 58 3.70 1.49 0.83
N GLY A 59 4.04 0.24 1.18
CA GLY A 59 4.43 -0.15 2.53
C GLY A 59 3.29 -0.67 3.40
N ILE A 60 3.48 -0.62 4.71
CA ILE A 60 2.58 -1.24 5.70
C ILE A 60 1.38 -0.37 6.10
N VAL A 61 1.15 0.74 5.43
CA VAL A 61 0.13 1.73 5.79
C VAL A 61 -1.28 1.13 5.90
N THR A 62 -1.57 0.07 5.14
CA THR A 62 -2.87 -0.63 5.23
C THR A 62 -3.15 -1.18 6.64
N GLN A 63 -2.12 -1.64 7.36
CA GLN A 63 -2.27 -2.09 8.74
C GLN A 63 -2.59 -0.94 9.68
N GLU A 64 -1.97 0.22 9.49
CA GLU A 64 -2.26 1.43 10.27
C GLU A 64 -3.69 1.93 10.03
N ILE A 65 -4.15 1.95 8.77
CA ILE A 65 -5.53 2.31 8.43
C ILE A 65 -6.51 1.31 9.05
N LYS A 66 -6.20 0.01 9.01
CA LYS A 66 -7.01 -1.02 9.65
C LYS A 66 -7.10 -0.82 11.17
N ALA A 67 -6.00 -0.49 11.83
CA ALA A 67 -5.98 -0.22 13.28
C ALA A 67 -6.82 1.01 13.65
N LEU A 68 -6.79 2.07 12.82
CA LEU A 68 -7.63 3.26 13.00
C LEU A 68 -9.12 2.95 12.78
N TYR A 69 -9.43 2.13 11.79
CA TYR A 69 -10.79 1.62 11.55
C TYR A 69 -11.33 0.85 12.76
N ASP A 70 -10.56 -0.10 13.29
CA ASP A 70 -10.95 -0.88 14.46
C ASP A 70 -11.14 0.01 15.69
N SER A 71 -10.24 0.97 15.91
CA SER A 71 -10.35 1.96 16.99
C SER A 71 -11.61 2.82 16.86
N PHE A 72 -11.94 3.25 15.64
CA PHE A 72 -13.19 3.96 15.37
C PHE A 72 -14.42 3.15 15.76
N HIS A 73 -14.45 1.87 15.44
CA HIS A 73 -15.56 0.97 15.78
C HIS A 73 -15.65 0.71 17.29
N VAL A 74 -14.53 0.59 17.97
CA VAL A 74 -14.52 0.42 19.44
C VAL A 74 -15.22 1.58 20.13
N ILE A 75 -14.92 2.83 19.77
CA ILE A 75 -15.53 4.00 20.43
C ILE A 75 -16.97 4.25 19.98
N ASN A 76 -17.39 3.68 18.86
CA ASN A 76 -18.73 3.84 18.30
C ASN A 76 -19.64 2.62 18.51
N LYS A 77 -19.20 1.65 19.34
CA LYS A 77 -20.00 0.46 19.63
C LYS A 77 -21.40 0.86 20.11
N GLY A 78 -22.44 0.41 19.39
CA GLY A 78 -23.84 0.71 19.69
C GLY A 78 -24.35 2.09 19.26
N LYS A 79 -23.49 2.94 18.67
CA LYS A 79 -23.86 4.28 18.17
C LYS A 79 -24.18 4.26 16.68
N LYS A 80 -25.05 5.17 16.23
CA LYS A 80 -25.43 5.30 14.82
C LYS A 80 -25.65 6.78 14.44
N GLY A 81 -25.52 7.07 13.14
CA GLY A 81 -25.82 8.39 12.59
C GLY A 81 -25.09 9.52 13.30
N ASN A 82 -25.80 10.53 13.76
CA ASN A 82 -25.23 11.72 14.41
C ASN A 82 -24.58 11.46 15.78
N GLU A 83 -24.76 10.28 16.37
CA GLU A 83 -24.10 9.90 17.63
C GLU A 83 -22.66 9.44 17.41
N LEU A 84 -22.27 9.17 16.16
CA LEU A 84 -20.90 8.75 15.83
C LEU A 84 -19.89 9.81 16.22
N LYS A 85 -18.83 9.33 16.88
CA LYS A 85 -17.69 10.13 17.33
C LYS A 85 -16.41 9.66 16.59
N GLY A 86 -15.30 10.29 16.93
CA GLY A 86 -14.00 9.79 16.44
C GLY A 86 -13.67 10.20 15.02
N ARG A 87 -14.16 11.33 14.55
CA ARG A 87 -13.66 11.97 13.30
C ARG A 87 -12.15 12.05 13.23
N VAL A 88 -11.49 12.16 14.41
CA VAL A 88 -10.03 12.21 14.54
C VAL A 88 -9.35 10.98 13.91
N PHE A 89 -9.97 9.80 13.98
CA PHE A 89 -9.40 8.60 13.36
C PHE A 89 -9.45 8.67 11.84
N ILE A 90 -10.57 9.20 11.28
CA ILE A 90 -10.69 9.45 9.83
C ILE A 90 -9.65 10.50 9.39
N SER A 91 -9.54 11.60 10.13
CA SER A 91 -8.56 12.66 9.85
C SER A 91 -7.13 12.14 9.89
N LYS A 92 -6.78 11.32 10.90
CA LYS A 92 -5.45 10.69 10.98
C LYS A 92 -5.20 9.72 9.82
N ALA A 93 -6.18 8.92 9.43
CA ALA A 93 -6.06 8.03 8.28
C ALA A 93 -5.79 8.81 6.98
N VAL A 94 -6.50 9.92 6.76
CA VAL A 94 -6.27 10.80 5.60
C VAL A 94 -4.87 11.39 5.60
N ILE A 95 -4.39 11.87 6.76
CA ILE A 95 -3.03 12.42 6.89
C ILE A 95 -1.99 11.35 6.54
N LEU A 96 -2.07 10.17 7.14
CA LEU A 96 -1.14 9.06 6.89
C LEU A 96 -1.12 8.67 5.40
N LEU A 97 -2.30 8.58 4.79
CA LEU A 97 -2.41 8.23 3.37
C LEU A 97 -1.89 9.34 2.43
N CYS A 98 -2.02 10.61 2.80
CA CYS A 98 -1.46 11.70 1.98
C CYS A 98 0.06 11.81 2.09
N GLU A 99 0.64 11.43 3.23
CA GLU A 99 2.07 11.57 3.53
C GLU A 99 2.90 10.32 3.19
N CYS A 100 2.26 9.16 3.00
CA CYS A 100 2.98 7.95 2.63
C CYS A 100 3.56 8.03 1.20
N LYS A 101 4.50 7.15 0.88
CA LYS A 101 4.94 6.96 -0.51
C LYS A 101 3.80 6.39 -1.33
N HIS A 102 3.55 6.97 -2.50
CA HIS A 102 2.52 6.52 -3.42
C HIS A 102 3.10 5.60 -4.49
N ASN A 103 2.38 4.51 -4.77
CA ASN A 103 2.69 3.55 -5.81
C ASN A 103 1.40 2.83 -6.21
N ARG A 104 1.19 2.64 -7.51
CA ARG A 104 -0.02 1.99 -8.06
C ARG A 104 0.23 0.61 -8.64
N ASP A 105 1.36 0.00 -8.34
CA ASP A 105 1.72 -1.30 -8.92
C ASP A 105 0.73 -2.40 -8.55
N SER A 106 0.17 -2.38 -7.35
CA SER A 106 -0.86 -3.35 -6.94
C SER A 106 -2.17 -3.20 -7.71
N ASP A 107 -2.60 -1.97 -7.98
CA ASP A 107 -3.77 -1.68 -8.81
C ASP A 107 -3.51 -2.09 -10.27
N ILE A 108 -2.37 -1.68 -10.81
CA ILE A 108 -1.94 -2.03 -12.18
C ILE A 108 -1.84 -3.55 -12.33
N MET A 109 -1.16 -4.24 -11.42
CA MET A 109 -1.00 -5.69 -11.45
C MET A 109 -2.34 -6.41 -11.37
N SER A 110 -3.24 -5.99 -10.46
CA SER A 110 -4.56 -6.57 -10.30
C SER A 110 -5.38 -6.45 -11.58
N ASN A 111 -5.45 -5.25 -12.17
CA ASN A 111 -6.21 -5.02 -13.40
C ASN A 111 -5.59 -5.77 -14.59
N TYR A 112 -4.27 -5.72 -14.72
CA TYR A 112 -3.57 -6.39 -15.83
C TYR A 112 -3.80 -7.91 -15.83
N VAL A 113 -3.80 -8.54 -14.64
CA VAL A 113 -3.95 -10.00 -14.51
C VAL A 113 -5.41 -10.45 -14.63
N TYR A 114 -6.34 -9.66 -14.09
CA TYR A 114 -7.73 -10.09 -13.91
C TYR A 114 -8.75 -9.42 -14.83
N ASP A 115 -8.47 -8.23 -15.35
CA ASP A 115 -9.38 -7.55 -16.26
C ASP A 115 -9.14 -7.94 -17.72
N LYS A 116 -9.99 -8.82 -18.23
CA LYS A 116 -9.94 -9.26 -19.64
C LYS A 116 -10.22 -8.16 -20.66
N LYS A 117 -10.76 -7.01 -20.22
CA LYS A 117 -11.09 -5.86 -21.07
C LYS A 117 -9.96 -4.83 -21.09
N TRP A 118 -8.97 -4.98 -20.24
CA TRP A 118 -7.87 -4.05 -20.18
C TRP A 118 -6.90 -4.29 -21.33
N THR A 119 -7.08 -3.54 -22.38
CA THR A 119 -6.15 -3.46 -23.48
C THR A 119 -5.16 -2.33 -23.18
N ILE A 120 -4.11 -2.60 -22.43
CA ILE A 120 -2.95 -1.73 -22.47
C ILE A 120 -2.23 -2.04 -23.78
N SER A 121 -2.26 -1.08 -24.69
CA SER A 121 -1.49 -1.13 -25.93
C SER A 121 -0.02 -0.73 -25.73
N ASP A 122 0.47 -0.85 -24.50
CA ASP A 122 1.86 -0.60 -24.20
C ASP A 122 2.67 -1.86 -24.57
N GLU A 123 3.25 -1.84 -25.74
CA GLU A 123 4.05 -2.96 -26.28
C GLU A 123 5.19 -3.34 -25.33
N GLU A 124 5.71 -2.39 -24.55
CA GLU A 124 6.81 -2.63 -23.63
C GLU A 124 6.32 -3.43 -22.40
N ILE A 125 5.16 -3.10 -21.84
CA ILE A 125 4.55 -3.85 -20.74
C ILE A 125 4.17 -5.25 -21.20
N ASN A 126 3.54 -5.38 -22.35
CA ASN A 126 3.20 -6.68 -22.91
C ASN A 126 4.44 -7.55 -23.15
N ARG A 127 5.51 -6.98 -23.70
CA ARG A 127 6.78 -7.67 -23.90
C ARG A 127 7.38 -8.15 -22.58
N LEU A 128 7.41 -7.29 -21.55
CA LEU A 128 7.92 -7.65 -20.22
C LEU A 128 7.15 -8.83 -19.61
N PHE A 129 5.83 -8.83 -19.71
CA PHE A 129 5.01 -9.94 -19.21
C PHE A 129 5.13 -11.21 -20.04
N ASP A 130 5.32 -11.10 -21.35
CA ASP A 130 5.57 -12.26 -22.21
C ASP A 130 6.96 -12.85 -21.98
N GLU A 131 7.97 -12.01 -21.73
CA GLU A 131 9.31 -12.45 -21.29
C GLU A 131 9.21 -13.21 -19.95
N ILE A 132 8.51 -12.68 -18.95
CA ILE A 132 8.29 -13.35 -17.65
C ILE A 132 7.54 -14.69 -17.79
N ARG A 133 6.60 -14.80 -18.73
CA ARG A 133 5.84 -16.04 -18.97
C ARG A 133 6.64 -17.12 -19.69
N ASN A 134 7.50 -16.72 -20.63
CA ASN A 134 8.13 -17.60 -21.59
C ASN A 134 9.61 -17.86 -21.28
N GLU A 135 10.25 -17.01 -20.52
CA GLU A 135 11.66 -17.17 -20.17
C GLU A 135 11.85 -17.71 -18.76
N LYS A 136 12.69 -18.72 -18.66
CA LYS A 136 13.17 -19.21 -17.39
C LYS A 136 14.15 -18.16 -16.83
N ALA A 137 13.76 -17.45 -15.77
CA ALA A 137 14.61 -16.48 -15.14
C ALA A 137 15.96 -17.08 -14.73
N GLU A 138 17.06 -16.43 -15.08
CA GLU A 138 18.36 -16.80 -14.54
C GLU A 138 18.38 -16.53 -13.03
N ILE A 139 18.82 -17.52 -12.27
CA ILE A 139 18.97 -17.38 -10.83
C ILE A 139 20.31 -16.68 -10.54
N PRO A 140 20.29 -15.45 -10.00
CA PRO A 140 21.51 -14.71 -9.74
C PRO A 140 22.41 -15.40 -8.70
N ASN A 141 23.70 -15.14 -8.77
CA ASN A 141 24.70 -15.79 -7.89
C ASN A 141 24.47 -15.52 -6.38
N TYR A 142 23.89 -14.38 -6.03
CA TYR A 142 23.58 -14.06 -4.63
C TYR A 142 22.57 -15.01 -3.97
N VAL A 143 21.76 -15.74 -4.78
CA VAL A 143 20.81 -16.73 -4.26
C VAL A 143 21.54 -17.95 -3.69
N TYR A 144 22.78 -18.19 -4.10
CA TYR A 144 23.54 -19.37 -3.68
C TYR A 144 24.35 -19.10 -2.43
N ASP A 145 23.75 -19.39 -1.30
CA ASP A 145 24.33 -19.24 0.05
C ASP A 145 24.56 -20.59 0.75
N CYS A 146 24.91 -20.56 2.04
CA CYS A 146 25.15 -21.76 2.85
C CYS A 146 23.92 -22.69 3.02
N HIS A 147 22.72 -22.25 2.65
CA HIS A 147 21.49 -23.05 2.75
C HIS A 147 21.20 -23.81 1.44
N THR A 148 21.74 -23.35 0.32
CA THR A 148 21.55 -23.98 -0.99
C THR A 148 22.62 -25.06 -1.27
N LEU A 149 22.28 -26.06 -2.09
CA LEU A 149 23.24 -27.10 -2.46
C LEU A 149 24.46 -26.52 -3.20
N LYS A 150 24.24 -25.61 -4.15
CA LYS A 150 25.32 -24.94 -4.89
C LYS A 150 26.23 -24.10 -3.97
N GLY A 151 25.65 -23.35 -3.05
CA GLY A 151 26.41 -22.56 -2.08
C GLY A 151 27.23 -23.44 -1.14
N LYS A 152 26.69 -24.57 -0.67
CA LYS A 152 27.42 -25.57 0.14
C LYS A 152 28.61 -26.17 -0.61
N ILE A 153 28.42 -26.56 -1.88
CA ILE A 153 29.50 -27.06 -2.73
C ILE A 153 30.57 -25.99 -2.95
N ALA A 154 30.19 -24.71 -3.06
CA ALA A 154 31.10 -23.59 -3.19
C ALA A 154 31.80 -23.20 -1.87
N GLY A 155 31.51 -23.89 -0.74
CA GLY A 155 32.12 -23.65 0.55
C GLY A 155 31.58 -22.44 1.31
N LYS A 156 30.41 -21.89 0.91
CA LYS A 156 29.78 -20.76 1.59
C LYS A 156 29.39 -21.11 3.03
N THR A 157 29.78 -20.26 3.97
CA THR A 157 29.55 -20.44 5.41
C THR A 157 28.37 -19.58 5.90
N LYS A 158 27.91 -19.84 7.13
CA LYS A 158 26.92 -18.98 7.78
C LYS A 158 27.44 -17.55 8.01
N ALA A 159 28.74 -17.40 8.25
CA ALA A 159 29.34 -16.07 8.42
C ALA A 159 29.33 -15.27 7.10
N ASP A 160 29.59 -15.94 5.97
CA ASP A 160 29.47 -15.32 4.65
C ASP A 160 28.03 -14.89 4.37
N PHE A 161 27.07 -15.77 4.67
CA PHE A 161 25.65 -15.45 4.53
C PHE A 161 25.26 -14.19 5.32
N PHE A 162 25.57 -14.11 6.61
CA PHE A 162 25.22 -12.95 7.42
C PHE A 162 25.85 -11.66 6.89
N ARG A 163 27.09 -11.72 6.42
CA ARG A 163 27.79 -10.56 5.87
C ARG A 163 27.19 -10.13 4.54
N GLU A 164 27.03 -11.05 3.60
CA GLU A 164 26.49 -10.78 2.27
C GLU A 164 25.07 -10.23 2.35
N GLU A 165 24.20 -10.81 3.18
CA GLU A 165 22.81 -10.33 3.34
C GLU A 165 22.73 -8.97 4.03
N GLN A 166 23.54 -8.75 5.06
CA GLN A 166 23.59 -7.45 5.75
C GLN A 166 24.07 -6.33 4.82
N ASP A 167 25.06 -6.63 3.95
CA ASP A 167 25.62 -5.65 3.00
C ASP A 167 24.67 -5.39 1.82
N SER A 168 23.79 -6.33 1.50
CA SER A 168 22.84 -6.24 0.39
C SER A 168 21.58 -5.42 0.72
N LEU A 169 21.35 -5.06 1.99
CA LEU A 169 20.13 -4.34 2.40
C LEU A 169 20.02 -2.98 1.70
N ALA A 170 18.91 -2.76 1.01
CA ALA A 170 18.57 -1.45 0.47
C ALA A 170 18.20 -0.49 1.62
N ASN A 171 18.76 0.74 1.60
CA ASN A 171 18.54 1.75 2.65
C ASN A 171 18.93 1.24 4.06
N LYS A 172 20.09 0.61 4.15
CA LYS A 172 20.61 0.03 5.38
C LYS A 172 20.66 1.06 6.51
N GLU A 173 19.96 0.74 7.61
CA GLU A 173 20.11 1.47 8.87
C GLU A 173 21.32 0.97 9.66
N PRO A 174 21.93 1.79 10.52
CA PRO A 174 23.03 1.34 11.38
C PRO A 174 22.66 0.10 12.18
N SER A 175 23.49 -0.92 12.13
CA SER A 175 23.29 -2.19 12.82
C SER A 175 24.27 -2.35 13.99
N LEU A 176 23.81 -3.01 15.06
CA LEU A 176 24.69 -3.43 16.17
C LEU A 176 25.82 -4.37 15.71
N PHE A 177 25.71 -4.94 14.52
CA PHE A 177 26.65 -5.93 13.97
C PHE A 177 27.53 -5.36 12.84
N ASP A 178 27.47 -4.06 12.55
CA ASP A 178 28.30 -3.43 11.50
C ASP A 178 29.81 -3.62 11.76
N PHE A 179 30.23 -3.77 13.03
CA PHE A 179 31.62 -4.08 13.39
C PHE A 179 32.10 -5.48 12.93
N MET A 180 31.19 -6.37 12.56
CA MET A 180 31.56 -7.73 12.11
C MET A 180 32.17 -7.75 10.70
N GLY A 181 32.07 -6.67 9.95
CA GLY A 181 32.69 -6.50 8.62
C GLY A 181 34.11 -5.96 8.62
N GLU A 182 34.66 -5.53 9.76
CA GLU A 182 35.95 -4.88 9.89
C GLU A 182 37.09 -5.86 10.28
N LYS A 183 37.18 -7.03 9.64
CA LYS A 183 38.35 -7.92 9.82
C LYS A 183 38.92 -8.36 8.49
#